data_3999567be6a7d23ef323d1a7447a36e0
#
_entry.id   3999567be6a7d23ef323d1a7447a36e0
#
_cell.length_a   1.000
_cell.length_b   1.000
_cell.length_c   1.000
_cell.angle_alpha   90.00
_cell.angle_beta   90.00
_cell.angle_gamma   90.00
#
_symmetry.space_group_name_H-M   'P 1'
#
loop_
_entity.id
_entity.type
_entity.pdbx_description
1 polymer ?
#
loop_
_entity_poly.entity_id
_entity_poly.type
_entity_poly.pdbx_seq_one_letter_code
_entity_poly.pdbx_strand_id
1 'polypeptide(L)'
;MLLSYLIFNVNSELCTYNSKKKYSDLIIKYPELTEQFNFMSEQPIPLWYTDKYLNSLNEIKETLQNCQQSISTIIIYGMVNKDCDAGESAGGYNKNPNDYTNFITNLHKEVNNRNIIYIVEPDALALSMDNKCGVGNNYISYIKNAINILSENKNSIIYLDIGYWVLIYDDQQVKNVIKIINNIDPNKKIKGFTLNLSNYRSNSEMINACKKIIDLSGHQYTCIIDTSRNANGPDEKNTWCNAKNAGIGNKPTKNTGNNIIDYFMWLKPAIEVDGHCYGSENSFQSSQPAGGNDIEYFKLLWNNSQSTIDNSQSTIDNNQNNNNEFSDGYLIKNNPFDSMESQCKSDDNVCKDNVNKRRDAVNRGKNKNDYDNNNNNNKKTDKKNNKNSLRCSE
;
A
#
# COMPACT_ATOMS: atom_id res chain seq x y z
N MET A 1 32.30 -20.94 -32.79
CA MET A 1 31.01 -20.29 -32.72
C MET A 1 30.75 -19.94 -31.25
N LEU A 2 31.25 -18.78 -30.80
CA LEU A 2 31.14 -18.32 -29.42
C LEU A 2 29.77 -17.67 -29.28
N LEU A 3 28.84 -18.30 -28.55
CA LEU A 3 27.61 -17.65 -28.08
C LEU A 3 28.00 -16.64 -27.00
N SER A 4 28.04 -15.38 -27.36
CA SER A 4 28.07 -14.28 -26.40
C SER A 4 26.74 -14.24 -25.66
N TYR A 5 26.72 -14.74 -24.42
CA TYR A 5 25.70 -14.43 -23.46
C TYR A 5 25.79 -12.92 -23.17
N LEU A 6 24.94 -12.16 -23.80
CA LEU A 6 24.63 -10.78 -23.38
C LEU A 6 23.97 -10.90 -22.01
N ILE A 7 24.78 -10.82 -20.96
CA ILE A 7 24.31 -10.55 -19.61
C ILE A 7 23.77 -9.09 -19.67
N PHE A 8 22.47 -8.94 -19.85
CA PHE A 8 21.82 -7.68 -19.62
C PHE A 8 21.95 -7.34 -18.14
N ASN A 9 23.00 -6.61 -17.82
CA ASN A 9 23.09 -5.88 -16.55
C ASN A 9 22.08 -4.73 -16.60
N VAL A 10 20.82 -5.06 -16.42
CA VAL A 10 19.74 -4.05 -16.37
C VAL A 10 19.70 -3.50 -14.96
N ASN A 11 20.60 -2.58 -14.66
CA ASN A 11 20.37 -1.53 -13.65
C ASN A 11 19.40 -0.51 -14.25
N SER A 12 18.25 -0.97 -14.74
CA SER A 12 17.27 -0.05 -15.30
C SER A 12 16.65 0.74 -14.17
N GLU A 13 16.92 2.03 -14.17
CA GLU A 13 16.29 2.99 -13.25
C GLU A 13 14.79 3.08 -13.54
N LEU A 14 14.03 3.45 -12.53
CA LEU A 14 12.61 3.75 -12.70
C LEU A 14 12.44 5.00 -13.58
N CYS A 15 11.43 4.99 -14.44
CA CYS A 15 11.18 6.08 -15.37
C CYS A 15 10.62 7.33 -14.68
N THR A 16 11.21 8.49 -14.97
CA THR A 16 10.80 9.80 -14.45
C THR A 16 9.91 10.61 -15.40
N TYR A 17 9.56 10.07 -16.57
CA TYR A 17 8.80 10.82 -17.57
C TYR A 17 7.47 11.38 -17.03
N ASN A 18 6.71 10.58 -16.30
CA ASN A 18 5.41 11.00 -15.77
C ASN A 18 5.54 12.14 -14.75
N SER A 19 6.61 12.11 -13.93
CA SER A 19 6.90 13.20 -12.99
C SER A 19 7.24 14.48 -13.73
N LYS A 20 8.19 14.41 -14.67
CA LYS A 20 8.59 15.57 -15.46
C LYS A 20 7.41 16.21 -16.17
N LYS A 21 6.57 15.41 -16.81
CA LYS A 21 5.35 15.87 -17.49
C LYS A 21 4.39 16.54 -16.50
N LYS A 22 4.09 15.89 -15.37
CA LYS A 22 3.16 16.40 -14.36
C LYS A 22 3.62 17.74 -13.76
N TYR A 23 4.88 17.80 -13.34
CA TYR A 23 5.39 18.96 -12.61
C TYR A 23 5.81 20.11 -13.51
N SER A 24 6.14 19.90 -14.81
CA SER A 24 6.41 20.98 -15.75
C SER A 24 5.23 21.96 -15.90
N ASP A 25 4.03 21.44 -16.02
CA ASP A 25 2.82 22.26 -16.11
C ASP A 25 2.54 23.02 -14.80
N LEU A 26 2.85 22.40 -13.67
CA LEU A 26 2.68 23.01 -12.34
C LEU A 26 3.70 24.13 -12.08
N ILE A 27 4.94 24.01 -12.54
CA ILE A 27 5.95 25.09 -12.46
C ILE A 27 5.47 26.34 -13.21
N ILE A 28 4.89 26.16 -14.38
CA ILE A 28 4.33 27.28 -15.16
C ILE A 28 3.18 27.95 -14.41
N LYS A 29 2.31 27.15 -13.79
CA LYS A 29 1.10 27.62 -13.11
C LYS A 29 1.38 28.23 -11.74
N TYR A 30 2.41 27.74 -11.01
CA TYR A 30 2.75 28.12 -9.64
C TYR A 30 4.26 28.36 -9.53
N PRO A 31 4.76 29.47 -10.11
CA PRO A 31 6.21 29.75 -10.17
C PRO A 31 6.86 29.91 -8.79
N GLU A 32 6.07 30.25 -7.75
CA GLU A 32 6.56 30.34 -6.37
C GLU A 32 6.94 28.97 -5.76
N LEU A 33 6.54 27.85 -6.39
CA LEU A 33 6.87 26.49 -5.97
C LEU A 33 7.85 25.79 -6.92
N THR A 34 8.57 26.56 -7.75
CA THR A 34 9.48 26.02 -8.77
C THR A 34 10.53 25.08 -8.19
N GLU A 35 11.13 25.42 -7.05
CA GLU A 35 12.15 24.60 -6.39
C GLU A 35 11.56 23.24 -5.96
N GLN A 36 10.41 23.27 -5.30
CA GLN A 36 9.72 22.08 -4.84
C GLN A 36 9.30 21.17 -6.00
N PHE A 37 8.74 21.75 -7.05
CA PHE A 37 8.32 20.99 -8.21
C PHE A 37 9.47 20.47 -9.05
N ASN A 38 10.60 21.17 -9.14
CA ASN A 38 11.81 20.63 -9.74
C ASN A 38 12.29 19.39 -8.98
N PHE A 39 12.35 19.45 -7.64
CA PHE A 39 12.69 18.30 -6.80
C PHE A 39 11.74 17.10 -7.04
N MET A 40 10.43 17.36 -7.08
CA MET A 40 9.42 16.31 -7.33
C MET A 40 9.51 15.72 -8.74
N SER A 41 9.86 16.55 -9.74
CA SER A 41 9.95 16.13 -11.15
C SER A 41 11.06 15.12 -11.42
N GLU A 42 12.10 15.12 -10.60
CA GLU A 42 13.24 14.20 -10.69
C GLU A 42 12.93 12.82 -10.06
N GLN A 43 11.84 12.71 -9.31
CA GLN A 43 11.49 11.45 -8.65
C GLN A 43 10.51 10.64 -9.51
N PRO A 44 10.74 9.32 -9.73
CA PRO A 44 9.83 8.51 -10.50
C PRO A 44 8.48 8.36 -9.80
N ILE A 45 7.39 8.61 -10.53
CA ILE A 45 6.02 8.30 -10.12
C ILE A 45 5.39 7.35 -11.14
N PRO A 46 4.47 6.47 -10.72
CA PRO A 46 3.75 5.59 -11.62
C PRO A 46 2.75 6.33 -12.49
N LEU A 47 2.31 5.67 -13.54
CA LEU A 47 1.10 6.06 -14.26
C LEU A 47 -0.09 5.26 -13.73
N TRP A 48 -1.16 5.96 -13.36
CA TRP A 48 -2.43 5.34 -12.98
C TRP A 48 -3.26 5.04 -14.24
N TYR A 49 -3.37 3.77 -14.61
CA TYR A 49 -4.25 3.29 -15.67
C TYR A 49 -5.63 3.03 -15.08
N THR A 50 -6.54 3.95 -15.33
CA THR A 50 -7.90 3.92 -14.79
C THR A 50 -8.94 3.99 -15.89
N ASP A 51 -10.08 3.39 -15.65
CA ASP A 51 -11.25 3.44 -16.54
C ASP A 51 -12.09 4.72 -16.38
N LYS A 52 -11.66 5.68 -15.58
CA LYS A 52 -12.32 7.00 -15.45
C LYS A 52 -12.14 7.87 -16.71
N TYR A 53 -11.06 7.66 -17.45
CA TYR A 53 -10.69 8.51 -18.59
C TYR A 53 -10.52 7.67 -19.86
N LEU A 54 -11.16 8.10 -20.96
CA LEU A 54 -11.09 7.40 -22.26
C LEU A 54 -9.70 7.43 -22.89
N ASN A 55 -8.87 8.38 -22.51
CA ASN A 55 -7.52 8.55 -23.05
C ASN A 55 -6.42 7.83 -22.24
N SER A 56 -6.76 7.11 -21.19
CA SER A 56 -5.78 6.43 -20.30
C SER A 56 -4.80 5.54 -21.09
N LEU A 57 -5.26 4.87 -22.15
CA LEU A 57 -4.38 4.04 -22.96
C LEU A 57 -3.39 4.88 -23.80
N ASN A 58 -3.75 6.08 -24.23
CA ASN A 58 -2.84 6.99 -24.94
C ASN A 58 -1.73 7.49 -24.02
N GLU A 59 -2.02 7.73 -22.76
CA GLU A 59 -1.00 8.09 -21.76
C GLU A 59 -0.02 6.94 -21.51
N ILE A 60 -0.49 5.68 -21.53
CA ILE A 60 0.38 4.50 -21.52
C ILE A 60 1.33 4.51 -22.72
N LYS A 61 0.81 4.70 -23.94
CA LYS A 61 1.62 4.76 -25.17
C LYS A 61 2.71 5.81 -25.08
N GLU A 62 2.34 7.01 -24.69
CA GLU A 62 3.26 8.13 -24.54
C GLU A 62 4.34 7.83 -23.49
N THR A 63 3.96 7.32 -22.33
CA THR A 63 4.89 6.92 -21.28
C THR A 63 5.88 5.87 -21.79
N LEU A 64 5.41 4.82 -22.43
CA LEU A 64 6.25 3.74 -22.95
C LEU A 64 7.20 4.22 -24.05
N GLN A 65 6.80 5.19 -24.88
CA GLN A 65 7.66 5.79 -25.88
C GLN A 65 8.81 6.59 -25.28
N ASN A 66 8.57 7.26 -24.15
CA ASN A 66 9.56 8.08 -23.46
C ASN A 66 10.40 7.31 -22.42
N CYS A 67 10.00 6.09 -22.06
CA CYS A 67 10.66 5.23 -21.06
C CYS A 67 11.33 3.99 -21.67
N GLN A 68 11.92 4.09 -22.86
CA GLN A 68 12.46 2.91 -23.58
C GLN A 68 13.64 2.24 -22.86
N GLN A 69 14.43 3.01 -22.12
CA GLN A 69 15.64 2.55 -21.44
C GLN A 69 15.47 2.36 -19.92
N SER A 70 14.26 2.62 -19.40
CA SER A 70 13.94 2.58 -17.97
C SER A 70 12.69 1.75 -17.71
N ILE A 71 12.45 1.36 -16.47
CA ILE A 71 11.28 0.59 -16.09
C ILE A 71 10.13 1.54 -15.75
N SER A 72 9.02 1.42 -16.46
CA SER A 72 7.79 2.12 -16.12
C SER A 72 7.03 1.33 -15.04
N THR A 73 6.39 2.05 -14.12
CA THR A 73 5.45 1.50 -13.14
C THR A 73 4.04 1.92 -13.52
N ILE A 74 3.12 0.97 -13.62
CA ILE A 74 1.71 1.20 -13.93
C ILE A 74 0.85 0.67 -12.80
N ILE A 75 0.04 1.54 -12.22
CA ILE A 75 -1.01 1.16 -11.26
C ILE A 75 -2.30 0.95 -12.03
N ILE A 76 -2.85 -0.24 -11.95
CA ILE A 76 -4.10 -0.62 -12.60
C ILE A 76 -5.23 -0.40 -11.60
N TYR A 77 -6.18 0.48 -11.94
CA TYR A 77 -7.31 0.80 -11.07
C TYR A 77 -8.58 1.02 -11.89
N GLY A 78 -9.15 -0.08 -12.38
CA GLY A 78 -10.24 -0.03 -13.35
C GLY A 78 -11.31 -1.09 -13.18
N MET A 79 -11.33 -1.85 -12.09
CA MET A 79 -12.36 -2.87 -11.93
C MET A 79 -13.76 -2.28 -11.75
N VAL A 80 -14.76 -3.09 -12.09
CA VAL A 80 -16.17 -2.71 -11.98
C VAL A 80 -16.52 -2.47 -10.51
N ASN A 81 -17.21 -1.35 -10.24
CA ASN A 81 -17.60 -0.93 -8.89
C ASN A 81 -16.41 -0.76 -7.92
N LYS A 82 -15.22 -0.38 -8.42
CA LYS A 82 -14.07 -0.09 -7.58
C LYS A 82 -14.40 0.95 -6.50
N ASP A 83 -13.60 0.96 -5.43
CA ASP A 83 -13.76 1.88 -4.29
C ASP A 83 -15.15 1.80 -3.63
N CYS A 84 -15.65 0.59 -3.45
CA CYS A 84 -17.02 0.34 -2.98
C CYS A 84 -17.24 0.70 -1.49
N ASP A 85 -16.18 0.95 -0.72
CA ASP A 85 -16.26 1.33 0.71
C ASP A 85 -16.22 2.85 0.88
N ALA A 86 -15.15 3.51 0.41
CA ALA A 86 -14.97 4.95 0.56
C ALA A 86 -15.76 5.76 -0.48
N GLY A 87 -15.82 5.30 -1.72
CA GLY A 87 -16.61 5.90 -2.79
C GLY A 87 -15.99 7.15 -3.44
N GLU A 88 -14.86 7.69 -2.92
CA GLU A 88 -14.20 8.90 -3.42
C GLU A 88 -13.65 8.73 -4.86
N SER A 89 -13.26 7.51 -5.20
CA SER A 89 -12.79 7.11 -6.53
C SER A 89 -13.77 6.24 -7.31
N ALA A 90 -15.00 6.10 -6.84
CA ALA A 90 -16.01 5.26 -7.47
C ALA A 90 -16.35 5.70 -8.91
N GLY A 91 -16.96 4.78 -9.67
CA GLY A 91 -17.35 5.00 -11.06
C GLY A 91 -16.22 4.66 -12.05
N GLY A 92 -16.54 4.80 -13.33
CA GLY A 92 -15.67 4.45 -14.46
C GLY A 92 -16.49 3.94 -15.64
N TYR A 93 -15.81 3.63 -16.75
CA TYR A 93 -16.44 3.12 -17.97
C TYR A 93 -16.65 1.61 -17.97
N ASN A 94 -15.91 0.85 -17.19
CA ASN A 94 -16.11 -0.60 -17.05
C ASN A 94 -17.39 -0.89 -16.27
N LYS A 95 -18.35 -1.57 -16.89
CA LYS A 95 -19.68 -1.86 -16.32
C LYS A 95 -19.93 -3.34 -16.08
N ASN A 96 -19.11 -4.20 -16.66
CA ASN A 96 -19.25 -5.65 -16.58
C ASN A 96 -17.88 -6.36 -16.72
N PRO A 97 -17.80 -7.68 -16.48
CA PRO A 97 -16.54 -8.42 -16.56
C PRO A 97 -15.85 -8.37 -17.93
N ASN A 98 -16.61 -8.27 -19.04
CA ASN A 98 -16.02 -8.19 -20.37
C ASN A 98 -15.35 -6.83 -20.59
N ASP A 99 -15.93 -5.74 -20.10
CA ASP A 99 -15.32 -4.41 -20.19
C ASP A 99 -13.98 -4.41 -19.46
N TYR A 100 -13.92 -4.96 -18.25
CA TYR A 100 -12.69 -5.07 -17.49
C TYR A 100 -11.65 -5.97 -18.19
N THR A 101 -12.07 -7.11 -18.72
CA THR A 101 -11.18 -8.01 -19.47
C THR A 101 -10.58 -7.29 -20.68
N ASN A 102 -11.39 -6.53 -21.42
CA ASN A 102 -10.92 -5.72 -22.56
C ASN A 102 -9.95 -4.63 -22.10
N PHE A 103 -10.24 -3.96 -20.99
CA PHE A 103 -9.38 -2.94 -20.37
C PHE A 103 -7.98 -3.52 -20.09
N ILE A 104 -7.88 -4.65 -19.41
CA ILE A 104 -6.60 -5.32 -19.10
C ILE A 104 -5.92 -5.84 -20.38
N THR A 105 -6.67 -6.43 -21.31
CA THR A 105 -6.14 -6.95 -22.58
C THR A 105 -5.54 -5.83 -23.45
N ASN A 106 -6.17 -4.67 -23.48
CA ASN A 106 -5.66 -3.51 -24.23
C ASN A 106 -4.35 -2.98 -23.62
N LEU A 107 -4.27 -2.92 -22.27
CA LEU A 107 -3.02 -2.59 -21.59
C LEU A 107 -1.91 -3.60 -21.92
N HIS A 108 -2.20 -4.90 -21.80
CA HIS A 108 -1.25 -5.97 -22.10
C HIS A 108 -0.71 -5.88 -23.53
N LYS A 109 -1.58 -5.66 -24.51
CA LYS A 109 -1.19 -5.49 -25.93
C LYS A 109 -0.30 -4.27 -26.14
N GLU A 110 -0.61 -3.15 -25.47
CA GLU A 110 0.16 -1.93 -25.60
C GLU A 110 1.56 -2.04 -25.00
N VAL A 111 1.65 -2.66 -23.81
CA VAL A 111 2.94 -2.90 -23.14
C VAL A 111 3.76 -3.94 -23.89
N ASN A 112 3.11 -4.95 -24.51
CA ASN A 112 3.76 -6.04 -25.22
C ASN A 112 4.84 -6.74 -24.34
N ASN A 113 6.06 -6.93 -24.83
CA ASN A 113 7.15 -7.61 -24.12
C ASN A 113 8.11 -6.66 -23.39
N ARG A 114 7.69 -5.45 -23.05
CA ARG A 114 8.52 -4.48 -22.31
C ARG A 114 8.72 -4.88 -20.85
N ASN A 115 9.84 -4.44 -20.27
CA ASN A 115 10.05 -4.49 -18.83
C ASN A 115 9.10 -3.50 -18.16
N ILE A 116 8.28 -3.99 -17.24
CA ILE A 116 7.23 -3.21 -16.60
C ILE A 116 6.97 -3.70 -15.18
N ILE A 117 6.67 -2.78 -14.27
CA ILE A 117 6.12 -3.08 -12.95
C ILE A 117 4.63 -2.79 -12.98
N TYR A 118 3.81 -3.77 -12.66
CA TYR A 118 2.38 -3.60 -12.46
C TYR A 118 2.05 -3.64 -10.97
N ILE A 119 1.21 -2.71 -10.55
CA ILE A 119 0.52 -2.73 -9.25
C ILE A 119 -0.95 -2.92 -9.54
N VAL A 120 -1.52 -4.01 -9.01
CA VAL A 120 -2.86 -4.46 -9.42
C VAL A 120 -3.88 -4.08 -8.37
N GLU A 121 -4.85 -3.29 -8.78
CA GLU A 121 -6.11 -2.94 -8.15
C GLU A 121 -6.00 -2.59 -6.66
N PRO A 122 -5.55 -1.35 -6.37
CA PRO A 122 -5.49 -0.82 -5.01
C PRO A 122 -6.75 -1.12 -4.19
N ASP A 123 -6.55 -1.48 -2.92
CA ASP A 123 -7.59 -1.81 -1.92
C ASP A 123 -8.42 -3.08 -2.18
N ALA A 124 -8.48 -3.56 -3.42
CA ALA A 124 -9.44 -4.55 -3.86
C ALA A 124 -9.34 -5.88 -3.11
N LEU A 125 -8.12 -6.34 -2.79
CA LEU A 125 -7.94 -7.59 -2.03
C LEU A 125 -8.49 -7.44 -0.61
N ALA A 126 -8.16 -6.34 0.07
CA ALA A 126 -8.63 -6.09 1.43
C ALA A 126 -10.15 -5.91 1.49
N LEU A 127 -10.75 -5.27 0.49
CA LEU A 127 -12.19 -5.14 0.35
C LEU A 127 -12.89 -6.45 -0.03
N SER A 128 -12.12 -7.48 -0.40
CA SER A 128 -12.63 -8.84 -0.69
C SER A 128 -12.59 -9.77 0.52
N MET A 129 -12.20 -9.27 1.70
CA MET A 129 -12.31 -10.04 2.95
C MET A 129 -13.78 -10.20 3.35
N ASP A 130 -14.04 -11.21 4.22
CA ASP A 130 -15.39 -11.53 4.68
C ASP A 130 -16.16 -10.29 5.15
N ASN A 131 -17.43 -10.20 4.74
CA ASN A 131 -18.35 -9.12 5.04
C ASN A 131 -17.98 -7.73 4.46
N LYS A 132 -17.01 -7.65 3.55
CA LYS A 132 -16.68 -6.43 2.82
C LYS A 132 -17.39 -6.38 1.46
N CYS A 133 -17.54 -5.16 0.95
CA CYS A 133 -18.29 -4.90 -0.30
C CYS A 133 -17.66 -5.53 -1.55
N GLY A 134 -16.35 -5.78 -1.57
CA GLY A 134 -15.65 -6.42 -2.68
C GLY A 134 -16.09 -7.87 -2.92
N VAL A 135 -16.58 -8.58 -1.88
CA VAL A 135 -17.13 -9.93 -2.03
C VAL A 135 -18.35 -9.91 -2.96
N GLY A 136 -19.33 -9.04 -2.68
CA GLY A 136 -20.54 -8.89 -3.52
C GLY A 136 -20.23 -8.34 -4.92
N ASN A 137 -19.15 -7.58 -5.08
CA ASN A 137 -18.68 -7.04 -6.36
C ASN A 137 -17.73 -7.98 -7.11
N ASN A 138 -17.45 -9.17 -6.58
CA ASN A 138 -16.65 -10.21 -7.23
C ASN A 138 -15.20 -9.79 -7.56
N TYR A 139 -14.59 -8.95 -6.74
CA TYR A 139 -13.24 -8.39 -6.97
C TYR A 139 -12.17 -9.45 -7.16
N ILE A 140 -12.26 -10.58 -6.44
CA ILE A 140 -11.31 -11.70 -6.57
C ILE A 140 -11.22 -12.22 -8.00
N SER A 141 -12.34 -12.32 -8.71
CA SER A 141 -12.36 -12.77 -10.11
C SER A 141 -11.67 -11.76 -11.04
N TYR A 142 -11.85 -10.46 -10.79
CA TYR A 142 -11.17 -9.41 -11.56
C TYR A 142 -9.67 -9.44 -11.35
N ILE A 143 -9.20 -9.51 -10.09
CA ILE A 143 -7.77 -9.61 -9.77
C ILE A 143 -7.15 -10.83 -10.44
N LYS A 144 -7.80 -11.99 -10.33
CA LYS A 144 -7.34 -13.24 -10.97
C LYS A 144 -7.23 -13.12 -12.49
N ASN A 145 -8.23 -12.51 -13.12
CA ASN A 145 -8.22 -12.25 -14.56
C ASN A 145 -7.06 -11.33 -14.97
N ALA A 146 -6.86 -10.22 -14.25
CA ALA A 146 -5.76 -9.30 -14.50
C ALA A 146 -4.40 -9.99 -14.39
N ILE A 147 -4.13 -10.72 -13.30
CA ILE A 147 -2.85 -11.44 -13.11
C ILE A 147 -2.62 -12.44 -14.25
N ASN A 148 -3.66 -13.17 -14.68
CA ASN A 148 -3.52 -14.15 -15.74
C ASN A 148 -3.09 -13.50 -17.08
N ILE A 149 -3.74 -12.41 -17.47
CA ILE A 149 -3.44 -11.70 -18.73
C ILE A 149 -2.06 -11.02 -18.64
N LEU A 150 -1.81 -10.27 -17.57
CA LEU A 150 -0.57 -9.49 -17.45
C LEU A 150 0.68 -10.37 -17.34
N SER A 151 0.57 -11.55 -16.75
CA SER A 151 1.68 -12.52 -16.62
C SER A 151 2.06 -13.24 -17.93
N GLU A 152 1.33 -13.04 -19.01
CA GLU A 152 1.73 -13.51 -20.35
C GLU A 152 2.99 -12.79 -20.83
N ASN A 153 3.16 -11.52 -20.48
CA ASN A 153 4.43 -10.82 -20.66
C ASN A 153 5.45 -11.33 -19.62
N LYS A 154 6.47 -12.05 -20.10
CA LYS A 154 7.53 -12.64 -19.22
C LYS A 154 8.48 -11.61 -18.62
N ASN A 155 8.44 -10.37 -19.09
CA ASN A 155 9.22 -9.25 -18.60
C ASN A 155 8.40 -8.37 -17.62
N SER A 156 7.17 -8.76 -17.30
CA SER A 156 6.36 -8.07 -16.30
C SER A 156 6.72 -8.52 -14.89
N ILE A 157 6.74 -7.56 -13.97
CA ILE A 157 6.86 -7.79 -12.54
C ILE A 157 5.53 -7.33 -11.91
N ILE A 158 4.81 -8.26 -11.30
CA ILE A 158 3.45 -8.00 -10.81
C ILE A 158 3.45 -7.96 -9.29
N TYR A 159 2.98 -6.85 -8.74
CA TYR A 159 2.67 -6.68 -7.32
C TYR A 159 1.16 -6.54 -7.15
N LEU A 160 0.62 -7.23 -6.16
CA LEU A 160 -0.78 -7.11 -5.78
C LEU A 160 -0.89 -6.12 -4.62
N ASP A 161 -1.76 -5.13 -4.74
CA ASP A 161 -2.00 -4.26 -3.59
C ASP A 161 -2.76 -5.00 -2.49
N ILE A 162 -2.24 -4.86 -1.27
CA ILE A 162 -2.92 -5.33 -0.07
C ILE A 162 -3.13 -4.13 0.85
N GLY A 163 -4.35 -3.77 1.12
CA GLY A 163 -4.66 -2.78 2.12
C GLY A 163 -4.01 -3.15 3.45
N TYR A 164 -3.11 -2.30 3.95
CA TYR A 164 -2.30 -2.57 5.14
C TYR A 164 -3.14 -3.01 6.35
N TRP A 165 -4.37 -2.52 6.47
CA TRP A 165 -5.28 -2.78 7.60
C TRP A 165 -5.68 -4.25 7.78
N VAL A 166 -5.51 -5.10 6.77
CA VAL A 166 -5.73 -6.54 6.91
C VAL A 166 -4.48 -7.31 7.36
N LEU A 167 -3.34 -6.64 7.50
CA LEU A 167 -2.07 -7.26 7.87
C LEU A 167 -1.58 -6.90 9.28
N ILE A 168 -1.98 -5.73 9.81
CA ILE A 168 -1.38 -5.18 11.03
C ILE A 168 -1.98 -5.72 12.34
N TYR A 169 -3.16 -6.35 12.31
CA TYR A 169 -3.84 -6.76 13.54
C TYR A 169 -3.46 -8.19 13.95
N ASP A 170 -4.17 -9.19 13.49
CA ASP A 170 -3.98 -10.57 13.95
C ASP A 170 -3.53 -11.52 12.84
N ASP A 171 -2.90 -12.64 13.27
CA ASP A 171 -2.36 -13.63 12.34
C ASP A 171 -3.44 -14.43 11.62
N GLN A 172 -4.64 -14.57 12.22
CA GLN A 172 -5.73 -15.28 11.57
C GLN A 172 -6.24 -14.52 10.36
N GLN A 173 -6.32 -13.18 10.47
CA GLN A 173 -6.69 -12.33 9.34
C GLN A 173 -5.67 -12.44 8.21
N VAL A 174 -4.37 -12.41 8.54
CA VAL A 174 -3.30 -12.61 7.53
C VAL A 174 -3.38 -13.98 6.87
N LYS A 175 -3.66 -15.05 7.62
CA LYS A 175 -3.89 -16.39 7.06
C LYS A 175 -5.09 -16.44 6.12
N ASN A 176 -6.15 -15.68 6.39
CA ASN A 176 -7.30 -15.57 5.48
C ASN A 176 -6.90 -14.83 4.19
N VAL A 177 -6.14 -13.74 4.29
CA VAL A 177 -5.55 -13.06 3.12
C VAL A 177 -4.72 -14.03 2.29
N ILE A 178 -3.85 -14.84 2.90
CA ILE A 178 -3.02 -15.83 2.21
C ILE A 178 -3.86 -16.89 1.48
N LYS A 179 -4.98 -17.33 2.06
CA LYS A 179 -5.91 -18.24 1.37
C LYS A 179 -6.49 -17.62 0.10
N ILE A 180 -6.87 -16.34 0.16
CA ILE A 180 -7.36 -15.60 -1.00
C ILE A 180 -6.26 -15.47 -2.06
N ILE A 181 -5.03 -15.11 -1.67
CA ILE A 181 -3.88 -15.01 -2.59
C ILE A 181 -3.60 -16.35 -3.27
N ASN A 182 -3.63 -17.46 -2.54
CA ASN A 182 -3.44 -18.81 -3.12
C ASN A 182 -4.54 -19.18 -4.12
N ASN A 183 -5.77 -18.69 -3.95
CA ASN A 183 -6.85 -18.86 -4.92
C ASN A 183 -6.68 -17.96 -6.16
N ILE A 184 -6.26 -16.72 -5.96
CA ILE A 184 -6.02 -15.75 -7.05
C ILE A 184 -4.85 -16.20 -7.91
N ASP A 185 -3.73 -16.56 -7.27
CA ASP A 185 -2.46 -16.87 -7.92
C ASP A 185 -1.88 -18.23 -7.48
N PRO A 186 -2.53 -19.35 -7.86
CA PRO A 186 -2.04 -20.68 -7.50
C PRO A 186 -0.68 -21.02 -8.12
N ASN A 187 -0.30 -20.36 -9.18
CA ASN A 187 0.95 -20.59 -9.93
C ASN A 187 2.09 -19.65 -9.52
N LYS A 188 1.88 -18.81 -8.49
CA LYS A 188 2.90 -17.90 -7.95
C LYS A 188 3.51 -16.97 -9.01
N LYS A 189 2.66 -16.34 -9.80
CA LYS A 189 3.04 -15.40 -10.86
C LYS A 189 3.37 -14.01 -10.35
N ILE A 190 2.80 -13.63 -9.18
CA ILE A 190 3.10 -12.34 -8.55
C ILE A 190 4.45 -12.38 -7.86
N LYS A 191 5.20 -11.28 -7.94
CA LYS A 191 6.46 -11.07 -7.23
C LYS A 191 6.24 -10.82 -5.74
N GLY A 192 5.18 -10.11 -5.42
CA GLY A 192 4.89 -9.72 -4.05
C GLY A 192 3.75 -8.72 -3.93
N PHE A 193 3.87 -7.82 -2.96
CA PHE A 193 2.76 -6.97 -2.54
C PHE A 193 3.15 -5.50 -2.50
N THR A 194 2.15 -4.65 -2.71
CA THR A 194 2.25 -3.22 -2.44
C THR A 194 1.55 -2.93 -1.11
N LEU A 195 2.22 -2.15 -0.27
CA LEU A 195 1.73 -1.75 1.04
C LEU A 195 1.69 -0.22 1.16
N ASN A 196 0.79 0.28 1.98
CA ASN A 196 0.66 1.70 2.28
C ASN A 196 0.22 2.59 1.10
N LEU A 197 -0.23 2.01 -0.02
CA LEU A 197 -0.63 2.77 -1.20
C LEU A 197 -1.72 3.78 -0.80
N SER A 198 -1.48 5.06 -1.10
CA SER A 198 -2.34 6.19 -0.73
C SER A 198 -2.53 6.40 0.79
N ASN A 199 -1.72 5.78 1.64
CA ASN A 199 -1.84 5.84 3.10
C ASN A 199 -0.62 6.49 3.77
N TYR A 200 -0.59 6.49 5.12
CA TYR A 200 0.32 7.29 5.94
C TYR A 200 1.09 6.48 6.97
N ARG A 201 1.07 5.13 6.88
CA ARG A 201 1.73 4.25 7.87
C ARG A 201 3.24 4.34 7.75
N SER A 202 3.94 4.21 8.89
CA SER A 202 5.40 4.29 8.91
C SER A 202 6.06 3.14 8.16
N ASN A 203 7.30 3.35 7.65
CA ASN A 203 8.05 2.30 6.97
C ASN A 203 8.28 1.09 7.87
N SER A 204 8.59 1.30 9.15
CA SER A 204 8.83 0.20 10.10
C SER A 204 7.59 -0.69 10.28
N GLU A 205 6.41 -0.09 10.34
CA GLU A 205 5.16 -0.83 10.43
C GLU A 205 4.88 -1.63 9.15
N MET A 206 5.13 -1.05 7.98
CA MET A 206 4.94 -1.73 6.70
C MET A 206 5.97 -2.84 6.46
N ILE A 207 7.21 -2.66 6.90
CA ILE A 207 8.24 -3.72 6.89
C ILE A 207 7.78 -4.90 7.75
N ASN A 208 7.26 -4.64 8.95
CA ASN A 208 6.73 -5.69 9.83
C ASN A 208 5.51 -6.40 9.21
N ALA A 209 4.62 -5.67 8.54
CA ALA A 209 3.48 -6.24 7.83
C ALA A 209 3.93 -7.12 6.65
N CYS A 210 4.93 -6.67 5.89
CA CYS A 210 5.55 -7.46 4.81
C CYS A 210 6.17 -8.75 5.35
N LYS A 211 6.97 -8.63 6.42
CA LYS A 211 7.58 -9.80 7.07
C LYS A 211 6.53 -10.80 7.55
N LYS A 212 5.46 -10.32 8.18
CA LYS A 212 4.37 -11.16 8.71
C LYS A 212 3.72 -11.99 7.61
N ILE A 213 3.37 -11.40 6.46
CA ILE A 213 2.75 -12.16 5.37
C ILE A 213 3.72 -13.16 4.73
N ILE A 214 5.02 -12.83 4.62
CA ILE A 214 6.06 -13.74 4.13
C ILE A 214 6.19 -14.93 5.07
N ASP A 215 6.37 -14.69 6.36
CA ASP A 215 6.56 -15.74 7.37
C ASP A 215 5.37 -16.69 7.42
N LEU A 216 4.14 -16.16 7.41
CA LEU A 216 2.93 -16.97 7.49
C LEU A 216 2.56 -17.69 6.18
N SER A 217 2.98 -17.15 5.03
CA SER A 217 2.74 -17.79 3.73
C SER A 217 3.74 -18.90 3.42
N GLY A 218 4.94 -18.84 4.02
CA GLY A 218 6.05 -19.72 3.70
C GLY A 218 6.59 -19.52 2.28
N HIS A 219 6.28 -18.39 1.61
CA HIS A 219 6.71 -18.08 0.25
C HIS A 219 7.57 -16.82 0.22
N GLN A 220 8.59 -16.81 -0.65
CA GLN A 220 9.54 -15.70 -0.78
C GLN A 220 8.94 -14.55 -1.61
N TYR A 221 7.90 -13.91 -1.05
CA TYR A 221 7.40 -12.65 -1.57
C TYR A 221 8.31 -11.49 -1.16
N THR A 222 8.19 -10.38 -1.86
CA THR A 222 8.80 -9.10 -1.49
C THR A 222 7.74 -8.01 -1.50
N CYS A 223 8.07 -6.81 -1.00
CA CYS A 223 7.11 -5.73 -0.97
C CYS A 223 7.65 -4.44 -1.60
N ILE A 224 6.71 -3.63 -2.07
CA ILE A 224 6.89 -2.20 -2.36
C ILE A 224 6.14 -1.42 -1.28
N ILE A 225 6.74 -0.37 -0.74
CA ILE A 225 6.10 0.53 0.21
C ILE A 225 5.87 1.89 -0.45
N ASP A 226 4.62 2.38 -0.41
CA ASP A 226 4.33 3.76 -0.77
C ASP A 226 4.83 4.69 0.33
N THR A 227 5.83 5.51 0.00
CA THR A 227 6.47 6.45 0.90
C THR A 227 6.14 7.91 0.57
N SER A 228 5.22 8.15 -0.36
CA SER A 228 4.94 9.49 -0.86
C SER A 228 4.43 10.47 0.22
N ARG A 229 3.73 9.96 1.24
CA ARG A 229 3.05 10.81 2.24
C ARG A 229 3.22 10.32 3.68
N ASN A 230 4.21 9.49 3.97
CA ASN A 230 4.33 8.77 5.25
C ASN A 230 5.46 9.23 6.17
N ALA A 231 6.09 10.41 5.92
CA ALA A 231 7.22 10.89 6.72
C ALA A 231 6.94 10.87 8.23
N ASN A 232 5.76 11.30 8.65
CA ASN A 232 5.39 11.46 10.04
C ASN A 232 4.59 10.26 10.61
N GLY A 233 4.31 9.26 9.77
CA GLY A 233 3.45 8.15 10.15
C GLY A 233 1.98 8.58 10.33
N PRO A 234 1.13 7.68 10.86
CA PRO A 234 -0.27 7.97 11.10
C PRO A 234 -0.45 8.93 12.29
N ASP A 235 -1.53 9.70 12.27
CA ASP A 235 -1.96 10.46 13.44
C ASP A 235 -2.62 9.55 14.50
N GLU A 236 -2.94 10.12 15.67
CA GLU A 236 -3.56 9.37 16.78
C GLU A 236 -4.93 8.76 16.41
N LYS A 237 -5.63 9.33 15.44
CA LYS A 237 -6.93 8.86 14.96
C LYS A 237 -6.83 7.93 13.75
N ASN A 238 -5.63 7.67 13.25
CA ASN A 238 -5.39 6.91 12.03
C ASN A 238 -6.14 7.48 10.81
N THR A 239 -6.09 8.79 10.65
CA THR A 239 -6.73 9.49 9.53
C THR A 239 -6.21 8.96 8.21
N TRP A 240 -7.10 8.44 7.37
CA TRP A 240 -6.75 7.83 6.10
C TRP A 240 -6.96 8.77 4.89
N CYS A 241 -7.77 9.80 5.04
CA CYS A 241 -8.13 10.72 3.95
C CYS A 241 -7.49 12.09 4.17
N ASN A 242 -6.60 12.51 3.28
CA ASN A 242 -5.88 13.81 3.32
C ASN A 242 -5.37 14.19 4.72
N ALA A 243 -4.64 13.29 5.39
CA ALA A 243 -4.19 13.52 6.77
C ALA A 243 -3.35 14.80 6.89
N LYS A 244 -3.73 15.71 7.83
CA LYS A 244 -3.06 17.01 8.02
C LYS A 244 -1.64 16.89 8.58
N ASN A 245 -1.36 15.81 9.34
CA ASN A 245 -0.02 15.56 9.89
C ASN A 245 0.92 14.90 8.87
N ALA A 246 0.42 14.49 7.71
CA ALA A 246 1.22 13.81 6.70
C ALA A 246 2.38 14.67 6.20
N GLY A 247 3.44 14.02 5.76
CA GLY A 247 4.61 14.65 5.15
C GLY A 247 5.20 13.75 4.07
N ILE A 248 5.95 14.32 3.13
CA ILE A 248 6.62 13.58 2.06
C ILE A 248 7.72 12.71 2.67
N GLY A 249 7.64 11.40 2.45
CA GLY A 249 8.56 10.43 3.01
C GLY A 249 9.78 10.14 2.13
N ASN A 250 10.39 8.97 2.34
CA ASN A 250 11.61 8.58 1.65
C ASN A 250 11.46 8.67 0.13
N LYS A 251 12.50 9.20 -0.54
CA LYS A 251 12.57 9.23 -2.01
C LYS A 251 12.43 7.82 -2.60
N PRO A 252 11.86 7.72 -3.82
CA PRO A 252 11.83 6.46 -4.55
C PRO A 252 13.23 5.87 -4.71
N THR A 253 13.40 4.60 -4.30
CA THR A 253 14.70 3.91 -4.38
C THR A 253 14.51 2.41 -4.28
N LYS A 254 15.39 1.64 -4.94
CA LYS A 254 15.58 0.21 -4.70
C LYS A 254 16.55 -0.09 -3.56
N ASN A 255 17.33 0.90 -3.14
CA ASN A 255 18.24 0.76 -2.01
C ASN A 255 17.51 1.05 -0.70
N THR A 256 16.66 0.13 -0.28
CA THR A 256 15.79 0.27 0.90
C THR A 256 16.47 -0.09 2.21
N GLY A 257 17.66 -0.69 2.15
CA GLY A 257 18.35 -1.25 3.32
C GLY A 257 17.68 -2.52 3.90
N ASN A 258 16.67 -3.07 3.21
CA ASN A 258 15.93 -4.24 3.67
C ASN A 258 15.68 -5.23 2.51
N ASN A 259 16.08 -6.48 2.67
CA ASN A 259 16.06 -7.49 1.61
C ASN A 259 14.66 -8.00 1.22
N ILE A 260 13.64 -7.75 2.02
CA ILE A 260 12.25 -8.08 1.69
C ILE A 260 11.48 -6.89 1.08
N ILE A 261 12.09 -5.71 1.02
CA ILE A 261 11.51 -4.52 0.41
C ILE A 261 12.26 -4.20 -0.88
N ASP A 262 11.62 -4.46 -2.03
CA ASP A 262 12.23 -4.23 -3.34
C ASP A 262 12.38 -2.72 -3.63
N TYR A 263 11.38 -1.93 -3.24
CA TYR A 263 11.37 -0.49 -3.49
C TYR A 263 10.64 0.28 -2.39
N PHE A 264 11.14 1.49 -2.09
CA PHE A 264 10.32 2.62 -1.69
C PHE A 264 9.88 3.34 -2.95
N MET A 265 8.59 3.68 -3.07
CA MET A 265 8.05 4.39 -4.24
C MET A 265 7.06 5.48 -3.81
N TRP A 266 6.91 6.49 -4.64
CA TRP A 266 5.84 7.47 -4.52
C TRP A 266 4.68 7.07 -5.43
N LEU A 267 3.83 6.18 -4.93
CA LEU A 267 2.76 5.58 -5.72
C LEU A 267 1.56 6.51 -5.87
N LYS A 268 1.23 7.25 -4.81
CA LYS A 268 0.29 8.36 -4.86
C LYS A 268 1.08 9.66 -4.86
N PRO A 269 1.13 10.43 -5.96
CA PRO A 269 1.85 11.71 -5.97
C PRO A 269 1.38 12.64 -4.84
N ALA A 270 2.32 13.23 -4.08
CA ALA A 270 2.01 14.00 -2.87
C ALA A 270 1.12 15.24 -3.12
N ILE A 271 1.04 15.71 -4.36
CA ILE A 271 0.16 16.80 -4.76
C ILE A 271 -1.30 16.35 -4.96
N GLU A 272 -1.55 15.04 -5.09
CA GLU A 272 -2.89 14.51 -5.33
C GLU A 272 -3.60 14.20 -4.02
N VAL A 273 -4.83 14.67 -3.90
CA VAL A 273 -5.70 14.40 -2.75
C VAL A 273 -6.43 13.06 -2.87
N ASP A 274 -6.93 12.56 -1.73
CA ASP A 274 -7.73 11.33 -1.67
C ASP A 274 -9.22 11.60 -1.99
N GLY A 275 -9.62 12.84 -2.04
CA GLY A 275 -10.97 13.33 -2.30
C GLY A 275 -11.32 14.50 -1.40
N HIS A 276 -12.60 14.71 -1.20
CA HIS A 276 -13.09 15.85 -0.41
C HIS A 276 -12.88 15.66 1.10
N CYS A 277 -12.92 14.43 1.60
CA CYS A 277 -12.64 14.07 3.02
C CYS A 277 -13.55 14.79 4.03
N TYR A 278 -14.84 14.95 3.74
CA TYR A 278 -15.76 15.66 4.64
C TYR A 278 -15.90 14.98 6.01
N GLY A 279 -16.06 15.79 7.04
CA GLY A 279 -16.47 15.36 8.37
C GLY A 279 -15.36 14.92 9.33
N SER A 280 -14.09 14.96 8.92
CA SER A 280 -12.94 14.66 9.80
C SER A 280 -12.14 15.92 10.12
N GLU A 281 -11.95 16.22 11.42
CA GLU A 281 -11.13 17.36 11.86
C GLU A 281 -9.65 17.23 11.50
N ASN A 282 -9.13 15.99 11.45
CA ASN A 282 -7.74 15.71 11.14
C ASN A 282 -7.47 15.61 9.63
N SER A 283 -8.51 15.66 8.80
CA SER A 283 -8.39 15.67 7.35
C SER A 283 -8.32 17.09 6.81
N PHE A 284 -7.43 17.30 5.84
CA PHE A 284 -7.44 18.50 5.02
C PHE A 284 -8.65 18.43 4.07
N GLN A 285 -9.50 19.47 4.13
CA GLN A 285 -10.69 19.55 3.30
C GLN A 285 -10.31 20.09 1.93
N SER A 286 -10.39 19.27 0.90
CA SER A 286 -10.11 19.68 -0.47
C SER A 286 -11.38 19.89 -1.29
N SER A 287 -11.36 20.84 -2.20
CA SER A 287 -12.38 21.00 -3.24
C SER A 287 -12.14 20.09 -4.45
N GLN A 288 -10.98 19.41 -4.48
CA GLN A 288 -10.62 18.54 -5.59
C GLN A 288 -11.16 17.13 -5.37
N PRO A 289 -11.57 16.42 -6.45
CA PRO A 289 -11.90 15.00 -6.36
C PRO A 289 -10.64 14.16 -6.13
N ALA A 290 -10.82 12.88 -5.79
CA ALA A 290 -9.72 11.93 -5.64
C ALA A 290 -8.81 11.91 -6.89
N GLY A 291 -7.50 12.04 -6.68
CA GLY A 291 -6.49 12.18 -7.73
C GLY A 291 -6.36 13.59 -8.31
N GLY A 292 -7.15 14.55 -7.83
CA GLY A 292 -7.00 15.97 -8.20
C GLY A 292 -5.79 16.60 -7.51
N ASN A 293 -5.14 17.56 -8.17
CA ASN A 293 -4.02 18.30 -7.61
C ASN A 293 -4.54 19.40 -6.66
N ASP A 294 -4.01 19.41 -5.43
CA ASP A 294 -4.32 20.46 -4.45
C ASP A 294 -3.03 21.09 -3.93
N ILE A 295 -2.84 22.36 -4.25
CA ILE A 295 -1.60 23.10 -3.95
C ILE A 295 -1.45 23.38 -2.47
N GLU A 296 -2.53 23.67 -1.76
CA GLU A 296 -2.46 23.98 -0.32
C GLU A 296 -2.18 22.72 0.49
N TYR A 297 -2.74 21.57 0.08
CA TYR A 297 -2.38 20.29 0.68
C TYR A 297 -0.92 19.92 0.39
N PHE A 298 -0.43 20.15 -0.85
CA PHE A 298 0.97 19.95 -1.19
C PHE A 298 1.91 20.80 -0.34
N LYS A 299 1.62 22.11 -0.18
CA LYS A 299 2.40 23.01 0.70
C LYS A 299 2.44 22.50 2.14
N LEU A 300 1.29 22.01 2.64
CA LEU A 300 1.22 21.42 3.98
C LEU A 300 2.15 20.20 4.10
N LEU A 301 2.04 19.24 3.17
CA LEU A 301 2.89 18.05 3.14
C LEU A 301 4.38 18.41 3.04
N TRP A 302 4.73 19.35 2.17
CA TRP A 302 6.10 19.81 2.00
C TRP A 302 6.67 20.40 3.30
N ASN A 303 5.94 21.30 3.95
CA ASN A 303 6.34 21.91 5.21
C ASN A 303 6.51 20.88 6.33
N ASN A 304 5.66 19.89 6.39
CA ASN A 304 5.73 18.79 7.35
C ASN A 304 6.95 17.87 7.13
N SER A 305 7.57 17.94 5.94
CA SER A 305 8.65 17.03 5.50
C SER A 305 10.05 17.58 5.69
N GLN A 306 10.22 18.86 6.05
CA GLN A 306 11.50 19.57 6.03
C GLN A 306 12.63 18.81 6.76
N SER A 307 12.34 18.24 7.93
CA SER A 307 13.33 17.46 8.69
C SER A 307 13.74 16.13 8.02
N THR A 308 12.90 15.59 7.15
CA THR A 308 13.15 14.31 6.47
C THR A 308 13.91 14.50 5.16
N ILE A 309 13.68 15.62 4.47
CA ILE A 309 14.34 15.98 3.22
C ILE A 309 15.78 16.40 3.50
N ASP A 310 16.04 17.22 4.54
CA ASP A 310 17.35 17.70 4.92
C ASP A 310 18.28 16.58 5.39
N ASN A 311 17.77 15.61 6.15
CA ASN A 311 18.55 14.46 6.60
C ASN A 311 18.96 13.51 5.46
N SER A 312 18.23 13.48 4.34
CA SER A 312 18.58 12.65 3.18
C SER A 312 19.72 13.25 2.34
N GLN A 313 19.96 14.56 2.42
CA GLN A 313 21.10 15.22 1.77
C GLN A 313 22.41 15.05 2.56
N SER A 314 22.35 15.08 3.89
CA SER A 314 23.54 14.93 4.74
C SER A 314 24.13 13.51 4.78
N THR A 315 23.35 12.48 4.45
CA THR A 315 23.84 11.08 4.39
C THR A 315 24.53 10.72 3.08
N ILE A 316 24.34 11.50 2.01
CA ILE A 316 25.03 11.27 0.73
C ILE A 316 26.46 11.79 0.80
N ASP A 317 26.73 12.88 1.52
CA ASP A 317 28.06 13.47 1.64
C ASP A 317 28.99 12.75 2.62
N ASN A 318 28.45 11.91 3.52
CA ASN A 318 29.23 11.19 4.55
C ASN A 318 29.57 9.74 4.22
N ASN A 319 29.04 9.14 3.13
CA ASN A 319 29.29 7.72 2.79
C ASN A 319 30.49 7.46 1.84
N GLN A 320 31.36 8.45 1.59
CA GLN A 320 32.62 8.19 0.88
C GLN A 320 33.80 7.77 1.77
N ASN A 321 33.65 7.75 3.09
CA ASN A 321 34.73 7.34 4.00
C ASN A 321 34.20 6.59 5.21
N ASN A 322 33.75 5.34 5.08
CA ASN A 322 33.85 4.37 6.18
C ASN A 322 33.30 3.00 5.74
N ASN A 323 34.22 2.17 5.23
CA ASN A 323 34.08 0.72 5.33
C ASN A 323 34.43 0.33 6.76
N ASN A 324 33.45 0.01 7.59
CA ASN A 324 33.65 -0.81 8.78
C ASN A 324 32.33 -1.45 9.23
N GLU A 325 32.37 -2.76 9.27
CA GLU A 325 31.61 -3.75 10.02
C GLU A 325 30.31 -3.33 10.71
N PHE A 326 29.19 -3.82 10.20
CA PHE A 326 27.95 -3.95 10.98
C PHE A 326 27.93 -5.33 11.64
N SER A 327 28.20 -5.35 12.95
CA SER A 327 27.97 -6.50 13.81
C SER A 327 26.47 -6.58 14.15
N ASP A 328 25.95 -7.80 14.07
CA ASP A 328 24.67 -8.25 14.61
C ASP A 328 24.42 -7.75 16.05
N GLY A 329 23.27 -7.15 16.28
CA GLY A 329 22.87 -6.85 17.66
C GLY A 329 21.74 -5.85 17.84
N TYR A 330 20.54 -6.07 17.25
CA TYR A 330 19.33 -5.44 17.77
C TYR A 330 18.24 -6.48 18.05
N LEU A 331 18.37 -7.11 19.21
CA LEU A 331 17.26 -7.79 19.87
C LEU A 331 16.27 -6.73 20.36
N ILE A 332 15.13 -6.62 19.69
CA ILE A 332 13.99 -5.80 20.17
C ILE A 332 13.40 -6.50 21.40
N LYS A 333 13.85 -6.07 22.57
CA LYS A 333 13.15 -6.25 23.85
C LYS A 333 12.49 -4.93 24.19
N ASN A 334 11.34 -4.61 23.61
CA ASN A 334 10.47 -3.56 24.14
C ASN A 334 9.02 -3.98 23.92
N ASN A 335 8.37 -4.34 25.00
CA ASN A 335 6.94 -4.49 25.11
C ASN A 335 6.28 -3.14 24.76
N PRO A 336 5.28 -3.07 23.85
CA PRO A 336 4.65 -1.81 23.44
C PRO A 336 4.09 -0.98 24.60
N PHE A 337 3.83 -1.60 25.77
CA PHE A 337 3.40 -0.89 26.98
C PHE A 337 4.55 -0.18 27.70
N ASP A 338 5.80 -0.59 27.55
CA ASP A 338 6.95 0.06 28.17
C ASP A 338 7.24 1.42 27.52
N SER A 339 6.97 1.57 26.23
CA SER A 339 7.05 2.85 25.53
C SER A 339 5.92 3.81 25.93
N MET A 340 4.73 3.31 26.24
CA MET A 340 3.62 4.13 26.75
C MET A 340 3.88 4.60 28.19
N GLU A 341 4.47 3.76 29.02
CA GLU A 341 4.81 4.09 30.40
C GLU A 341 5.94 5.13 30.50
N SER A 342 6.91 5.09 29.56
CA SER A 342 7.98 6.09 29.48
C SER A 342 7.51 7.48 29.03
N GLN A 343 6.33 7.59 28.41
CA GLN A 343 5.70 8.85 28.02
C GLN A 343 4.90 9.51 29.14
N CYS A 344 4.61 8.78 30.22
CA CYS A 344 3.99 9.36 31.42
C CYS A 344 5.01 10.22 32.15
N LYS A 345 4.62 11.45 32.60
CA LYS A 345 5.46 12.24 33.51
C LYS A 345 5.67 11.47 34.80
N SER A 346 6.81 11.68 35.45
CA SER A 346 7.23 10.90 36.62
C SER A 346 6.23 10.89 37.77
N ASP A 347 5.40 11.91 37.88
CA ASP A 347 4.39 12.17 38.89
C ASP A 347 2.93 11.94 38.43
N ASP A 348 2.72 11.54 37.17
CA ASP A 348 1.38 11.27 36.63
C ASP A 348 0.93 9.84 36.92
N ASN A 349 0.39 9.62 38.12
CA ASN A 349 -0.15 8.33 38.52
C ASN A 349 -1.40 7.91 37.75
N VAL A 350 -2.15 8.86 37.16
CA VAL A 350 -3.36 8.56 36.35
C VAL A 350 -2.95 8.01 35.01
N CYS A 351 -1.89 8.55 34.39
CA CYS A 351 -1.33 8.04 33.14
C CYS A 351 -0.84 6.59 33.32
N LYS A 352 -0.05 6.33 34.36
CA LYS A 352 0.48 4.99 34.66
C LYS A 352 -0.63 3.97 34.94
N ASP A 353 -1.68 4.37 35.67
CA ASP A 353 -2.83 3.51 35.99
C ASP A 353 -3.63 3.15 34.72
N ASN A 354 -3.76 4.08 33.78
CA ASN A 354 -4.41 3.84 32.47
C ASN A 354 -3.61 2.89 31.59
N VAL A 355 -2.27 2.98 31.59
CA VAL A 355 -1.38 2.04 30.88
C VAL A 355 -1.51 0.65 31.46
N ASN A 356 -1.52 0.50 32.78
CA ASN A 356 -1.69 -0.78 33.44
C ASN A 356 -3.07 -1.39 33.20
N LYS A 357 -4.15 -0.62 33.24
CA LYS A 357 -5.50 -1.10 32.89
C LYS A 357 -5.59 -1.63 31.47
N ARG A 358 -4.91 -1.00 30.49
CA ARG A 358 -4.84 -1.49 29.11
C ARG A 358 -4.01 -2.76 29.00
N ARG A 359 -2.88 -2.86 29.72
CA ARG A 359 -2.05 -4.07 29.81
C ARG A 359 -2.84 -5.25 30.34
N ASP A 360 -3.61 -5.05 31.42
CA ASP A 360 -4.46 -6.07 32.04
C ASP A 360 -5.65 -6.48 31.19
N ALA A 361 -6.21 -5.57 30.40
CA ALA A 361 -7.31 -5.88 29.46
C ALA A 361 -6.83 -6.79 28.32
N VAL A 362 -5.62 -6.54 27.78
CA VAL A 362 -5.01 -7.38 26.74
C VAL A 362 -4.65 -8.76 27.30
N ASN A 363 -4.13 -8.84 28.53
CA ASN A 363 -3.78 -10.12 29.17
C ASN A 363 -5.03 -10.94 29.53
N ARG A 364 -6.15 -10.30 29.93
CA ARG A 364 -7.45 -10.98 30.16
C ARG A 364 -8.06 -11.49 28.85
N GLY A 365 -7.86 -10.78 27.72
CA GLY A 365 -8.28 -11.26 26.40
C GLY A 365 -7.53 -12.51 25.94
N LYS A 366 -6.23 -12.61 26.26
CA LYS A 366 -5.42 -13.81 25.98
C LYS A 366 -5.86 -15.03 26.79
N ASN A 367 -6.16 -14.84 28.09
CA ASN A 367 -6.61 -15.94 28.96
C ASN A 367 -8.02 -16.45 28.67
N LYS A 368 -8.90 -15.64 28.05
CA LYS A 368 -10.25 -16.10 27.67
C LYS A 368 -10.24 -17.00 26.46
N ASN A 369 -9.33 -16.78 25.52
CA ASN A 369 -9.17 -17.64 24.32
C ASN A 369 -8.57 -19.01 24.67
N ASP A 370 -7.80 -19.15 25.75
CA ASP A 370 -7.27 -20.43 26.21
C ASP A 370 -8.34 -21.28 26.96
N TYR A 371 -9.33 -20.64 27.58
CA TYR A 371 -10.42 -21.36 28.29
C TYR A 371 -11.47 -21.92 27.35
N ASP A 372 -11.77 -21.24 26.24
CA ASP A 372 -12.77 -21.70 25.26
C ASP A 372 -12.27 -22.84 24.36
N ASN A 373 -10.93 -22.98 24.19
CA ASN A 373 -10.34 -24.10 23.44
C ASN A 373 -10.27 -25.41 24.23
N ASN A 374 -10.33 -25.39 25.57
CA ASN A 374 -10.29 -26.61 26.38
C ASN A 374 -11.67 -27.20 26.70
N ASN A 375 -12.78 -26.46 26.48
CA ASN A 375 -14.13 -26.94 26.77
C ASN A 375 -14.87 -27.59 25.59
N ASN A 376 -14.30 -27.58 24.38
CA ASN A 376 -14.92 -28.19 23.20
C ASN A 376 -14.56 -29.68 22.94
N ASN A 377 -13.71 -30.28 23.77
CA ASN A 377 -13.32 -31.68 23.61
C ASN A 377 -14.10 -32.71 24.50
N ASN A 378 -15.06 -32.26 25.33
CA ASN A 378 -15.78 -33.17 26.25
C ASN A 378 -17.30 -33.04 26.22
N LYS A 379 -17.95 -32.97 25.04
CA LYS A 379 -19.41 -33.27 24.93
C LYS A 379 -19.74 -33.88 23.58
N LYS A 380 -19.45 -35.18 23.45
CA LYS A 380 -20.20 -36.12 22.62
C LYS A 380 -20.74 -37.19 23.57
N THR A 381 -21.99 -37.08 23.94
CA THR A 381 -22.99 -38.08 24.20
C THR A 381 -24.15 -37.40 24.91
N ASP A 382 -25.26 -37.31 24.30
CA ASP A 382 -26.57 -37.83 24.61
C ASP A 382 -27.68 -37.10 23.82
N LYS A 383 -28.38 -37.94 23.08
CA LYS A 383 -29.61 -37.60 22.38
C LYS A 383 -30.77 -37.58 23.38
N LYS A 384 -31.70 -36.64 23.27
CA LYS A 384 -33.12 -36.83 22.94
C LYS A 384 -34.02 -35.75 23.53
N ASN A 385 -34.90 -35.25 22.62
CA ASN A 385 -36.26 -34.77 22.86
C ASN A 385 -36.53 -33.54 23.74
N ASN A 386 -36.95 -32.41 23.16
CA ASN A 386 -38.34 -31.99 23.25
C ASN A 386 -38.67 -30.82 22.31
N LYS A 387 -39.78 -30.99 21.57
CA LYS A 387 -40.53 -29.94 20.89
C LYS A 387 -41.29 -29.13 21.93
N ASN A 388 -41.33 -27.79 21.75
CA ASN A 388 -42.56 -27.00 21.77
C ASN A 388 -42.21 -25.50 21.66
N SER A 389 -42.65 -24.93 20.58
CA SER A 389 -43.47 -23.75 20.36
C SER A 389 -43.37 -22.60 21.40
N LEU A 390 -43.11 -21.38 20.89
CA LEU A 390 -44.05 -20.26 21.03
C LEU A 390 -43.61 -19.08 20.16
N ARG A 391 -44.57 -18.58 19.39
CA ARG A 391 -44.61 -17.31 18.65
C ARG A 391 -44.76 -16.14 19.59
N CYS A 392 -44.35 -14.97 19.11
CA CYS A 392 -45.00 -13.64 19.04
C CYS A 392 -43.90 -12.58 18.94
N SER A 393 -43.85 -11.83 17.86
CA SER A 393 -44.52 -10.55 17.55
C SER A 393 -44.11 -9.41 18.49
N GLU A 394 -43.39 -8.46 17.99
CA GLU A 394 -43.65 -7.23 17.27
C GLU A 394 -42.34 -6.63 16.72
#